data_1ea6d4ae247409a0fa0b30faf2a8dcb6
#
_entry.id   1ea6d4ae247409a0fa0b30faf2a8dcb6
#
_cell.length_a   1.000
_cell.length_b   1.000
_cell.length_c   1.000
_cell.angle_alpha   90.00
_cell.angle_beta   90.00
_cell.angle_gamma   90.00
#
_symmetry.space_group_name_H-M   'P 1'
#
loop_
_entity.id
_entity.type
_entity.pdbx_description
1 polymer ?
#
loop_
_entity_poly.entity_id
_entity_poly.type
_entity_poly.pdbx_seq_one_letter_code
_entity_poly.pdbx_strand_id
1 'polypeptide(L)'
;VSIKVESVVPETPQDERYRQYIEEFFGARVTPRREIQRGEGSGFIINADGTILTNAHVVANAQKVQVLLNDDRALPGRVLGVDKVTDVAVVKVDAPSPLPAVQLGESKSLRPGQFVVALGSPLGFENTVTSGIVSALSRPSARLGIADGKVDFIQTDAAINPGNSGGPLIDTQGRVIGMNTAIIQGAQGLGFAIPIDLAKDISTQLIKQGRVARAFVGVKMITLSPEVLQALQRRGVSLSATAGVLIQEVLPDSPAQKAGLQPGDVVVKVGDTPVKDGTEVQNAIEKTKPGQTIAFTVNRQGTLTPISVRTEALTNQAT
;
A
#
# COMPACT_ATOMS: atom_id res chain seq x y z
N VAL A 1 -10.06 16.79 8.48
CA VAL A 1 -9.24 16.89 9.69
C VAL A 1 -7.77 16.92 9.32
N SER A 2 -6.95 17.63 10.13
CA SER A 2 -5.49 17.55 10.05
C SER A 2 -4.96 16.47 10.99
N ILE A 3 -3.94 15.74 10.53
CA ILE A 3 -3.30 14.69 11.32
C ILE A 3 -1.84 15.08 11.51
N LYS A 4 -1.44 15.29 12.76
CA LYS A 4 -0.06 15.59 13.16
C LYS A 4 0.54 14.36 13.82
N VAL A 5 1.75 14.01 13.43
CA VAL A 5 2.46 12.86 13.95
C VAL A 5 3.84 13.24 14.49
N GLU A 6 4.25 12.56 15.54
CA GLU A 6 5.62 12.61 16.06
C GLU A 6 6.20 11.18 15.94
N SER A 7 7.34 11.05 15.29
CA SER A 7 8.13 9.83 15.21
C SER A 7 9.53 10.06 15.73
N VAL A 8 10.14 9.02 16.30
CA VAL A 8 11.54 9.05 16.71
C VAL A 8 12.37 8.47 15.59
N VAL A 9 13.32 9.25 15.09
CA VAL A 9 14.31 8.76 14.15
C VAL A 9 15.29 7.87 14.90
N PRO A 10 15.48 6.59 14.50
CA PRO A 10 16.52 5.77 15.07
C PRO A 10 17.90 6.39 14.76
N GLU A 11 18.82 6.28 15.70
CA GLU A 11 20.21 6.67 15.47
C GLU A 11 20.76 5.93 14.24
N THR A 12 21.48 6.65 13.40
CA THR A 12 22.19 6.03 12.29
C THR A 12 23.44 5.29 12.82
N PRO A 13 23.95 4.28 12.09
CA PRO A 13 25.21 3.63 12.47
C PRO A 13 26.40 4.60 12.59
N GLN A 14 26.30 5.79 11.98
CA GLN A 14 27.29 6.84 12.05
C GLN A 14 27.19 7.62 13.36
N ASP A 15 25.97 7.88 13.82
CA ASP A 15 25.72 8.53 15.12
C ASP A 15 26.15 7.63 16.28
N GLU A 16 25.89 6.32 16.18
CA GLU A 16 26.35 5.34 17.17
C GLU A 16 27.88 5.28 17.26
N ARG A 17 28.59 5.27 16.12
CA ARG A 17 30.05 5.28 16.08
C ARG A 17 30.63 6.57 16.66
N TYR A 18 30.01 7.71 16.32
CA TYR A 18 30.45 9.01 16.86
C TYR A 18 30.24 9.07 18.36
N ARG A 19 29.13 8.56 18.89
CA ARG A 19 28.86 8.47 20.32
C ARG A 19 29.88 7.56 21.02
N GLN A 20 30.14 6.36 20.49
CA GLN A 20 31.14 5.45 21.03
C GLN A 20 32.53 6.10 21.08
N TYR A 21 32.90 6.83 20.02
CA TYR A 21 34.16 7.57 19.99
C TYR A 21 34.25 8.63 21.11
N ILE A 22 33.19 9.39 21.32
CA ILE A 22 33.15 10.42 22.40
C ILE A 22 33.21 9.78 23.79
N GLU A 23 32.47 8.68 24.01
CA GLU A 23 32.50 7.95 25.28
C GLU A 23 33.87 7.35 25.58
N GLU A 24 34.53 6.79 24.58
CA GLU A 24 35.83 6.12 24.71
C GLU A 24 37.00 7.11 24.89
N PHE A 25 36.98 8.21 24.13
CA PHE A 25 38.08 9.19 24.18
C PHE A 25 37.94 10.32 25.21
N PHE A 26 36.72 10.71 25.54
CA PHE A 26 36.48 11.83 26.44
C PHE A 26 35.80 11.43 27.74
N GLY A 27 35.46 10.15 27.94
CA GLY A 27 34.84 9.66 29.16
C GLY A 27 33.47 10.29 29.47
N ALA A 28 32.90 11.02 28.51
CA ALA A 28 31.63 11.71 28.63
C ALA A 28 30.49 10.81 28.15
N ARG A 29 29.55 10.45 29.02
CA ARG A 29 28.33 9.76 28.61
C ARG A 29 27.49 10.68 27.73
N VAL A 30 27.44 10.41 26.44
CA VAL A 30 26.56 11.10 25.49
C VAL A 30 25.22 10.38 25.48
N THR A 31 24.20 11.03 26.02
CA THR A 31 22.83 10.52 25.92
C THR A 31 22.40 10.49 24.44
N PRO A 32 21.79 9.39 23.95
CA PRO A 32 21.26 9.31 22.60
C PRO A 32 20.33 10.49 22.33
N ARG A 33 20.65 11.29 21.33
CA ARG A 33 19.79 12.40 20.91
C ARG A 33 18.65 11.81 20.09
N ARG A 34 17.51 11.56 20.73
CA ARG A 34 16.29 11.17 20.02
C ARG A 34 15.80 12.39 19.25
N GLU A 35 16.06 12.38 17.95
CA GLU A 35 15.52 13.42 17.07
C GLU A 35 14.04 13.12 16.82
N ILE A 36 13.17 14.05 17.24
CA ILE A 36 11.73 13.94 17.01
C ILE A 36 11.44 14.53 15.63
N GLN A 37 11.08 13.69 14.70
CA GLN A 37 10.58 14.13 13.40
C GLN A 37 9.07 14.33 13.49
N ARG A 38 8.59 15.47 13.01
CA ARG A 38 7.18 15.81 12.92
C ARG A 38 6.72 15.68 11.48
N GLY A 39 5.59 15.00 11.29
CA GLY A 39 4.91 14.86 10.00
C GLY A 39 3.49 15.38 10.11
N GLU A 40 2.94 15.75 8.97
CA GLU A 40 1.56 16.23 8.87
C GLU A 40 0.89 15.65 7.62
N GLY A 41 -0.40 15.46 7.72
CA GLY A 41 -1.25 15.03 6.62
C GLY A 41 -2.71 15.33 6.90
N SER A 42 -3.56 14.87 6.03
CA SER A 42 -5.01 15.02 6.14
C SER A 42 -5.69 13.70 6.43
N GLY A 43 -6.94 13.78 6.84
CA GLY A 43 -7.83 12.64 6.98
C GLY A 43 -9.29 13.08 6.89
N PHE A 44 -10.20 12.11 6.91
CA PHE A 44 -11.63 12.38 6.97
C PHE A 44 -12.35 11.36 7.85
N ILE A 45 -13.32 11.85 8.59
CA ILE A 45 -14.11 11.06 9.55
C ILE A 45 -15.15 10.26 8.79
N ILE A 46 -15.11 8.94 8.89
CA ILE A 46 -16.03 8.03 8.20
C ILE A 46 -17.18 7.55 9.06
N ASN A 47 -17.03 7.62 10.40
CA ASN A 47 -18.09 7.26 11.35
C ASN A 47 -18.16 8.29 12.48
N ALA A 48 -19.37 8.54 12.96
CA ALA A 48 -19.63 9.48 14.05
C ALA A 48 -18.92 9.12 15.37
N ASP A 49 -18.46 7.89 15.50
CA ASP A 49 -17.70 7.38 16.64
C ASP A 49 -16.23 7.84 16.67
N GLY A 50 -15.79 8.65 15.69
CA GLY A 50 -14.41 9.16 15.59
C GLY A 50 -13.46 8.24 14.82
N THR A 51 -13.98 7.38 13.96
CA THR A 51 -13.16 6.58 13.02
C THR A 51 -12.79 7.42 11.81
N ILE A 52 -11.47 7.51 11.50
CA ILE A 52 -10.89 8.38 10.49
C ILE A 52 -10.09 7.55 9.50
N LEU A 53 -10.23 7.84 8.20
CA LEU A 53 -9.34 7.35 7.16
C LEU A 53 -8.25 8.36 6.84
N THR A 54 -7.05 7.85 6.58
CA THR A 54 -5.89 8.59 6.11
C THR A 54 -4.94 7.67 5.34
N ASN A 55 -3.86 8.20 4.77
CA ASN A 55 -2.83 7.38 4.16
C ASN A 55 -1.94 6.68 5.19
N ALA A 56 -1.43 5.51 4.81
CA ALA A 56 -0.49 4.76 5.62
C ALA A 56 0.79 5.54 5.89
N HIS A 57 1.35 6.21 4.86
CA HIS A 57 2.58 6.99 4.99
C HIS A 57 2.44 8.19 5.95
N VAL A 58 1.22 8.73 6.16
CA VAL A 58 0.98 9.83 7.11
C VAL A 58 1.21 9.37 8.55
N VAL A 59 0.81 8.14 8.90
CA VAL A 59 0.89 7.62 10.28
C VAL A 59 1.92 6.50 10.46
N ALA A 60 2.68 6.16 9.40
CA ALA A 60 3.71 5.14 9.49
C ALA A 60 4.77 5.55 10.51
N ASN A 61 5.11 4.61 11.41
CA ASN A 61 6.11 4.80 12.47
C ASN A 61 5.80 5.92 13.48
N ALA A 62 4.56 6.46 13.47
CA ALA A 62 4.15 7.47 14.42
C ALA A 62 4.09 6.88 15.85
N GLN A 63 4.82 7.48 16.79
CA GLN A 63 4.71 7.17 18.21
C GLN A 63 3.54 7.94 18.85
N LYS A 64 3.25 9.12 18.32
CA LYS A 64 2.15 9.96 18.76
C LYS A 64 1.40 10.49 17.56
N VAL A 65 0.09 10.37 17.61
CA VAL A 65 -0.83 10.92 16.60
C VAL A 65 -1.75 11.90 17.29
N GLN A 66 -1.90 13.08 16.72
CA GLN A 66 -2.83 14.10 17.15
C GLN A 66 -3.71 14.47 15.95
N VAL A 67 -5.02 14.48 16.16
CA VAL A 67 -6.00 14.88 15.16
C VAL A 67 -6.57 16.23 15.53
N LEU A 68 -6.42 17.20 14.64
CA LEU A 68 -7.01 18.53 14.77
C LEU A 68 -8.32 18.55 13.95
N LEU A 69 -9.42 18.83 14.61
CA LEU A 69 -10.74 18.99 14.00
C LEU A 69 -10.91 20.40 13.46
N ASN A 70 -11.93 20.62 12.61
CA ASN A 70 -12.26 21.94 12.05
C ASN A 70 -12.78 22.96 13.09
N ASP A 71 -13.13 22.51 14.28
CA ASP A 71 -13.54 23.35 15.39
C ASP A 71 -12.41 23.58 16.41
N ASP A 72 -11.17 23.44 15.96
CA ASP A 72 -9.93 23.64 16.72
C ASP A 72 -9.70 22.65 17.89
N ARG A 73 -10.57 21.64 18.05
CA ARG A 73 -10.32 20.58 19.03
C ARG A 73 -9.17 19.70 18.57
N ALA A 74 -8.17 19.55 19.43
CA ALA A 74 -7.06 18.64 19.24
C ALA A 74 -7.28 17.38 20.07
N LEU A 75 -7.49 16.24 19.41
CA LEU A 75 -7.76 14.95 20.05
C LEU A 75 -6.56 13.99 19.85
N PRO A 76 -6.20 13.20 20.87
CA PRO A 76 -5.23 12.14 20.70
C PRO A 76 -5.82 11.06 19.77
N GLY A 77 -5.02 10.66 18.76
CA GLY A 77 -5.38 9.61 17.81
C GLY A 77 -4.68 8.30 18.14
N ARG A 78 -5.39 7.19 17.98
CA ARG A 78 -4.85 5.83 18.07
C ARG A 78 -4.94 5.16 16.71
N VAL A 79 -3.81 4.72 16.15
CA VAL A 79 -3.77 3.97 14.90
C VAL A 79 -4.37 2.57 15.14
N LEU A 80 -5.47 2.25 14.47
CA LEU A 80 -6.11 0.93 14.56
C LEU A 80 -5.41 -0.09 13.66
N GLY A 81 -4.89 0.36 12.52
CA GLY A 81 -4.14 -0.47 11.60
C GLY A 81 -3.64 0.33 10.40
N VAL A 82 -2.62 -0.23 9.75
CA VAL A 82 -1.93 0.35 8.61
C VAL A 82 -1.75 -0.71 7.54
N ASP A 83 -2.06 -0.37 6.32
CA ASP A 83 -1.77 -1.16 5.14
C ASP A 83 -0.87 -0.40 4.17
N LYS A 84 0.42 -0.70 4.22
CA LYS A 84 1.44 -0.03 3.38
C LYS A 84 1.27 -0.34 1.89
N VAL A 85 0.70 -1.49 1.55
CA VAL A 85 0.55 -1.94 0.15
C VAL A 85 -0.48 -1.11 -0.60
N THR A 86 -1.59 -0.73 0.05
CA THR A 86 -2.61 0.14 -0.54
C THR A 86 -2.53 1.58 -0.06
N ASP A 87 -1.57 1.88 0.81
CA ASP A 87 -1.39 3.19 1.44
C ASP A 87 -2.63 3.69 2.20
N VAL A 88 -3.33 2.78 2.89
CA VAL A 88 -4.53 3.08 3.70
C VAL A 88 -4.24 2.85 5.17
N ALA A 89 -4.66 3.77 6.02
CA ALA A 89 -4.63 3.63 7.47
C ALA A 89 -5.94 4.07 8.12
N VAL A 90 -6.20 3.53 9.29
CA VAL A 90 -7.35 3.90 10.13
C VAL A 90 -6.83 4.44 11.46
N VAL A 91 -7.32 5.63 11.80
CA VAL A 91 -7.07 6.28 13.08
C VAL A 91 -8.39 6.40 13.84
N LYS A 92 -8.35 6.19 15.13
CA LYS A 92 -9.47 6.35 16.05
C LYS A 92 -9.21 7.50 17.00
N VAL A 93 -10.18 8.39 17.14
CA VAL A 93 -10.21 9.40 18.21
C VAL A 93 -11.41 9.16 19.11
N ASP A 94 -11.23 9.43 20.39
CA ASP A 94 -12.33 9.38 21.37
C ASP A 94 -12.82 10.82 21.60
N ALA A 95 -13.99 11.13 21.07
CA ALA A 95 -14.62 12.44 21.22
C ALA A 95 -15.77 12.37 22.22
N PRO A 96 -15.99 13.45 23.01
CA PRO A 96 -17.06 13.48 24.02
C PRO A 96 -18.47 13.50 23.41
N SER A 97 -18.60 13.79 22.13
CA SER A 97 -19.85 13.79 21.36
C SER A 97 -19.63 13.22 19.97
N PRO A 98 -20.70 12.70 19.31
CA PRO A 98 -20.61 12.21 17.94
C PRO A 98 -20.00 13.26 17.01
N LEU A 99 -19.09 12.82 16.14
CA LEU A 99 -18.43 13.67 15.16
C LEU A 99 -19.18 13.65 13.81
N PRO A 100 -19.15 14.75 13.05
CA PRO A 100 -19.73 14.78 11.71
C PRO A 100 -18.91 13.86 10.78
N ALA A 101 -19.56 12.80 10.27
CA ALA A 101 -18.97 11.87 9.34
C ALA A 101 -19.32 12.26 7.89
N VAL A 102 -18.37 12.02 6.97
CA VAL A 102 -18.59 12.23 5.54
C VAL A 102 -19.48 11.13 4.95
N GLN A 103 -20.19 11.45 3.88
CA GLN A 103 -20.85 10.44 3.07
C GLN A 103 -19.87 9.80 2.10
N LEU A 104 -19.75 8.47 2.14
CA LEU A 104 -18.92 7.73 1.18
C LEU A 104 -19.73 7.42 -0.09
N GLY A 105 -19.15 7.77 -1.23
CA GLY A 105 -19.68 7.47 -2.56
C GLY A 105 -19.25 6.09 -3.08
N GLU A 106 -19.22 5.95 -4.40
CA GLU A 106 -18.82 4.75 -5.14
C GLU A 106 -17.81 5.11 -6.23
N SER A 107 -16.61 4.54 -6.19
CA SER A 107 -15.58 4.79 -7.19
C SER A 107 -15.75 3.97 -8.46
N LYS A 108 -16.49 2.87 -8.44
CA LYS A 108 -16.76 2.02 -9.61
C LYS A 108 -17.64 2.68 -10.66
N SER A 109 -18.47 3.64 -10.28
CA SER A 109 -19.39 4.35 -11.17
C SER A 109 -18.79 5.60 -11.83
N LEU A 110 -17.55 5.95 -11.49
CA LEU A 110 -16.86 7.13 -12.00
C LEU A 110 -16.60 7.06 -13.50
N ARG A 111 -16.57 8.23 -14.13
CA ARG A 111 -16.22 8.39 -15.54
C ARG A 111 -15.23 9.54 -15.72
N PRO A 112 -14.28 9.44 -16.64
CA PRO A 112 -13.44 10.57 -17.03
C PRO A 112 -14.29 11.78 -17.43
N GLY A 113 -13.85 12.97 -17.03
CA GLY A 113 -14.57 14.23 -17.22
C GLY A 113 -15.50 14.63 -16.08
N GLN A 114 -15.78 13.75 -15.11
CA GLN A 114 -16.57 14.11 -13.92
C GLN A 114 -15.80 15.11 -13.05
N PHE A 115 -16.48 16.17 -12.61
CA PHE A 115 -15.93 17.20 -11.75
C PHE A 115 -15.66 16.66 -10.34
N VAL A 116 -14.52 17.01 -9.78
CA VAL A 116 -14.08 16.58 -8.45
C VAL A 116 -13.43 17.73 -7.68
N VAL A 117 -13.47 17.62 -6.36
CA VAL A 117 -12.80 18.54 -5.44
C VAL A 117 -11.93 17.74 -4.49
N ALA A 118 -10.66 18.09 -4.41
CA ALA A 118 -9.73 17.54 -3.43
C ALA A 118 -9.66 18.48 -2.22
N LEU A 119 -9.82 17.90 -1.04
CA LEU A 119 -9.76 18.62 0.24
C LEU A 119 -8.56 18.17 1.03
N GLY A 120 -7.97 19.11 1.77
CA GLY A 120 -6.89 18.84 2.70
C GLY A 120 -6.81 19.91 3.78
N SER A 121 -5.98 19.66 4.79
CA SER A 121 -5.73 20.61 5.87
C SER A 121 -4.22 20.63 6.17
N PRO A 122 -3.41 21.13 5.21
CA PRO A 122 -1.96 21.20 5.38
C PRO A 122 -1.59 22.18 6.50
N LEU A 123 -0.59 21.84 7.30
CA LEU A 123 0.00 22.69 8.34
C LEU A 123 -0.97 23.16 9.44
N GLY A 124 -2.17 22.55 9.54
CA GLY A 124 -3.19 23.01 10.48
C GLY A 124 -3.74 24.41 10.18
N PHE A 125 -3.33 25.00 9.04
CA PHE A 125 -3.92 26.21 8.49
C PHE A 125 -5.07 25.82 7.55
N GLU A 126 -6.06 26.69 7.48
CA GLU A 126 -7.31 26.62 6.71
C GLU A 126 -7.43 25.52 5.64
N ASN A 127 -8.59 24.92 5.55
CA ASN A 127 -8.89 23.86 4.60
C ASN A 127 -8.47 24.24 3.17
N THR A 128 -7.48 23.54 2.65
CA THR A 128 -7.08 23.68 1.25
C THR A 128 -8.09 22.96 0.37
N VAL A 129 -8.64 23.69 -0.60
CA VAL A 129 -9.61 23.19 -1.55
C VAL A 129 -9.04 23.38 -2.95
N THR A 130 -8.93 22.29 -3.69
CA THR A 130 -8.55 22.32 -5.11
C THR A 130 -9.60 21.60 -5.93
N SER A 131 -9.80 22.00 -7.18
CA SER A 131 -10.81 21.39 -8.06
C SER A 131 -10.21 20.96 -9.38
N GLY A 132 -10.85 19.99 -10.00
CA GLY A 132 -10.47 19.43 -11.28
C GLY A 132 -11.50 18.43 -11.76
N ILE A 133 -11.07 17.48 -12.58
CA ILE A 133 -11.89 16.39 -13.10
C ILE A 133 -11.23 15.04 -12.86
N VAL A 134 -11.99 13.97 -12.97
CA VAL A 134 -11.45 12.63 -13.17
C VAL A 134 -10.79 12.59 -14.54
N SER A 135 -9.46 12.57 -14.59
CA SER A 135 -8.70 12.54 -15.85
C SER A 135 -8.61 11.14 -16.45
N ALA A 136 -8.47 10.13 -15.59
CA ALA A 136 -8.47 8.71 -15.98
C ALA A 136 -8.81 7.81 -14.79
N LEU A 137 -9.11 6.56 -15.08
CA LEU A 137 -9.37 5.51 -14.09
C LEU A 137 -8.40 4.34 -14.30
N SER A 138 -8.29 3.48 -13.28
CA SER A 138 -7.49 2.26 -13.29
C SER A 138 -6.03 2.50 -13.73
N ARG A 139 -5.38 3.50 -13.08
CA ARG A 139 -3.96 3.74 -13.27
C ARG A 139 -3.13 2.87 -12.33
N PRO A 140 -2.51 1.78 -12.83
CA PRO A 140 -1.78 0.85 -11.97
C PRO A 140 -0.59 1.55 -11.29
N SER A 141 -0.43 1.33 -10.00
CA SER A 141 0.70 1.84 -9.19
C SER A 141 2.07 1.47 -9.77
N ALA A 142 2.20 0.28 -10.37
CA ALA A 142 3.43 -0.17 -11.02
C ALA A 142 3.89 0.75 -12.16
N ARG A 143 2.96 1.39 -12.89
CA ARG A 143 3.30 2.39 -13.94
C ARG A 143 3.73 3.74 -13.38
N LEU A 144 3.49 3.97 -12.09
CA LEU A 144 3.85 5.19 -11.39
C LEU A 144 5.18 5.06 -10.63
N GLY A 145 5.89 3.94 -10.79
CA GLY A 145 7.14 3.67 -10.08
C GLY A 145 6.95 3.23 -8.63
N ILE A 146 5.72 2.92 -8.21
CA ILE A 146 5.39 2.41 -6.88
C ILE A 146 5.46 0.88 -6.96
N ALA A 147 6.67 0.32 -6.78
CA ALA A 147 6.96 -1.09 -7.05
C ALA A 147 6.11 -2.07 -6.23
N ASP A 148 5.88 -1.75 -4.95
CA ASP A 148 5.13 -2.62 -4.03
C ASP A 148 3.64 -2.24 -3.92
N GLY A 149 3.23 -1.19 -4.62
CA GLY A 149 1.86 -0.69 -4.59
C GLY A 149 0.92 -1.56 -5.44
N LYS A 150 -0.31 -1.77 -4.94
CA LYS A 150 -1.34 -2.60 -5.57
C LYS A 150 -2.65 -1.84 -5.65
N VAL A 151 -2.58 -0.64 -6.20
CA VAL A 151 -3.71 0.26 -6.33
C VAL A 151 -3.89 0.65 -7.80
N ASP A 152 -5.10 0.53 -8.27
CA ASP A 152 -5.55 1.11 -9.53
C ASP A 152 -6.12 2.49 -9.22
N PHE A 153 -5.28 3.52 -9.30
CA PHE A 153 -5.62 4.88 -8.89
C PHE A 153 -6.66 5.55 -9.80
N ILE A 154 -7.42 6.47 -9.17
CA ILE A 154 -8.14 7.54 -9.88
C ILE A 154 -7.09 8.62 -10.17
N GLN A 155 -6.95 9.00 -11.45
CA GLN A 155 -6.15 10.14 -11.86
C GLN A 155 -7.03 11.39 -11.94
N THR A 156 -6.53 12.53 -11.44
CA THR A 156 -7.19 13.83 -11.47
C THR A 156 -6.19 14.94 -11.82
N ASP A 157 -6.66 16.02 -12.38
CA ASP A 157 -5.90 17.27 -12.56
C ASP A 157 -6.15 18.29 -11.43
N ALA A 158 -7.04 17.96 -10.48
CA ALA A 158 -7.09 18.68 -9.21
C ALA A 158 -5.72 18.69 -8.55
N ALA A 159 -5.24 19.85 -8.08
CA ALA A 159 -3.90 19.97 -7.51
C ALA A 159 -3.77 19.14 -6.22
N ILE A 160 -2.99 18.08 -6.28
CA ILE A 160 -2.60 17.26 -5.11
C ILE A 160 -1.20 17.72 -4.70
N ASN A 161 -1.04 18.13 -3.45
CA ASN A 161 0.21 18.64 -2.90
C ASN A 161 0.45 18.06 -1.50
N PRO A 162 1.70 18.10 -0.97
CA PRO A 162 1.96 17.77 0.43
C PRO A 162 0.98 18.50 1.35
N GLY A 163 0.31 17.75 2.22
CA GLY A 163 -0.69 18.25 3.15
C GLY A 163 -2.13 17.88 2.80
N ASN A 164 -2.52 17.68 1.52
CA ASN A 164 -3.83 17.12 1.22
C ASN A 164 -3.82 15.58 1.08
N SER A 165 -2.65 14.92 1.14
CA SER A 165 -2.54 13.47 1.24
C SER A 165 -3.31 12.93 2.44
N GLY A 166 -4.12 11.89 2.24
CA GLY A 166 -5.04 11.33 3.22
C GLY A 166 -6.39 12.05 3.31
N GLY A 167 -6.50 13.24 2.72
CA GLY A 167 -7.77 13.97 2.60
C GLY A 167 -8.69 13.37 1.54
N PRO A 168 -9.99 13.74 1.55
CA PRO A 168 -10.96 13.19 0.62
C PRO A 168 -10.90 13.86 -0.76
N LEU A 169 -11.10 13.05 -1.80
CA LEU A 169 -11.55 13.50 -3.13
C LEU A 169 -13.07 13.33 -3.18
N ILE A 170 -13.80 14.40 -3.41
CA ILE A 170 -15.27 14.39 -3.37
C ILE A 170 -15.87 14.69 -4.75
N ASP A 171 -17.08 14.20 -4.97
CA ASP A 171 -17.91 14.55 -6.14
C ASP A 171 -18.70 15.84 -5.90
N THR A 172 -19.46 16.27 -6.91
CA THR A 172 -20.33 17.47 -6.85
C THR A 172 -21.50 17.34 -5.87
N GLN A 173 -21.74 16.16 -5.32
CA GLN A 173 -22.77 15.91 -4.30
C GLN A 173 -22.15 15.86 -2.89
N GLY A 174 -20.85 16.14 -2.75
CA GLY A 174 -20.14 16.10 -1.47
C GLY A 174 -19.81 14.69 -0.97
N ARG A 175 -19.96 13.66 -1.81
CA ARG A 175 -19.63 12.27 -1.44
C ARG A 175 -18.17 11.99 -1.73
N VAL A 176 -17.50 11.30 -0.83
CA VAL A 176 -16.10 10.89 -1.00
C VAL A 176 -16.03 9.75 -2.02
N ILE A 177 -15.30 9.96 -3.11
CA ILE A 177 -15.07 9.00 -4.20
C ILE A 177 -13.65 8.46 -4.22
N GLY A 178 -12.73 9.11 -3.50
CA GLY A 178 -11.34 8.69 -3.38
C GLY A 178 -10.65 9.32 -2.18
N MET A 179 -9.44 8.85 -1.88
CA MET A 179 -8.54 9.42 -0.88
C MET A 179 -7.27 9.91 -1.58
N ASN A 180 -6.98 11.21 -1.48
CA ASN A 180 -5.80 11.82 -2.09
C ASN A 180 -4.52 11.16 -1.57
N THR A 181 -3.54 10.88 -2.44
CA THR A 181 -2.33 10.20 -1.98
C THR A 181 -1.05 10.71 -2.63
N ALA A 182 -0.82 10.47 -3.89
CA ALA A 182 0.47 10.65 -4.52
C ALA A 182 0.45 11.69 -5.63
N ILE A 183 1.62 12.27 -5.86
CA ILE A 183 1.95 13.04 -7.06
C ILE A 183 3.21 12.44 -7.69
N ILE A 184 3.32 12.53 -9.01
CA ILE A 184 4.59 12.29 -9.69
C ILE A 184 5.41 13.57 -9.56
N GLN A 185 6.56 13.51 -8.87
CA GLN A 185 7.43 14.68 -8.72
C GLN A 185 7.80 15.27 -10.09
N GLY A 186 7.60 16.60 -10.24
CA GLY A 186 7.89 17.31 -11.47
C GLY A 186 6.81 17.25 -12.56
N ALA A 187 5.71 16.52 -12.35
CA ALA A 187 4.60 16.48 -13.30
C ALA A 187 3.43 17.32 -12.77
N GLN A 188 3.08 18.39 -13.50
CA GLN A 188 1.91 19.20 -13.19
C GLN A 188 0.63 18.56 -13.76
N GLY A 189 -0.49 18.66 -13.01
CA GLY A 189 -1.78 18.13 -13.44
C GLY A 189 -1.90 16.60 -13.39
N LEU A 190 -1.01 15.92 -12.68
CA LEU A 190 -1.05 14.47 -12.46
C LEU A 190 -1.19 14.16 -10.97
N GLY A 191 -2.40 14.34 -10.44
CA GLY A 191 -2.79 13.91 -9.10
C GLY A 191 -3.38 12.51 -9.11
N PHE A 192 -3.25 11.78 -7.99
CA PHE A 192 -3.77 10.43 -7.83
C PHE A 192 -4.52 10.29 -6.51
N ALA A 193 -5.61 9.52 -6.56
CA ALA A 193 -6.38 9.17 -5.39
C ALA A 193 -6.67 7.66 -5.34
N ILE A 194 -6.63 7.09 -4.14
CA ILE A 194 -7.03 5.71 -3.88
C ILE A 194 -8.56 5.64 -4.00
N PRO A 195 -9.12 4.72 -4.81
CA PRO A 195 -10.56 4.57 -4.94
C PRO A 195 -11.24 4.30 -3.59
N ILE A 196 -12.36 4.98 -3.34
CA ILE A 196 -13.04 4.87 -2.03
C ILE A 196 -13.55 3.45 -1.75
N ASP A 197 -13.95 2.69 -2.77
CA ASP A 197 -14.40 1.32 -2.57
C ASP A 197 -13.27 0.44 -2.04
N LEU A 198 -12.03 0.62 -2.55
CA LEU A 198 -10.84 -0.06 -2.00
C LEU A 198 -10.57 0.38 -0.56
N ALA A 199 -10.60 1.70 -0.30
CA ALA A 199 -10.36 2.22 1.05
C ALA A 199 -11.38 1.70 2.08
N LYS A 200 -12.67 1.53 1.69
CA LYS A 200 -13.72 0.91 2.52
C LYS A 200 -13.39 -0.56 2.86
N ASP A 201 -13.02 -1.35 1.85
CA ASP A 201 -12.72 -2.78 2.04
C ASP A 201 -11.51 -2.97 2.95
N ILE A 202 -10.46 -2.19 2.74
CA ILE A 202 -9.24 -2.21 3.56
C ILE A 202 -9.55 -1.73 4.99
N SER A 203 -10.24 -0.60 5.14
CA SER A 203 -10.57 -0.04 6.46
C SER A 203 -11.39 -1.01 7.31
N THR A 204 -12.33 -1.73 6.70
CA THR A 204 -13.13 -2.73 7.40
C THR A 204 -12.25 -3.84 8.01
N GLN A 205 -11.22 -4.28 7.29
CA GLN A 205 -10.28 -5.28 7.81
C GLN A 205 -9.38 -4.68 8.89
N LEU A 206 -8.85 -3.46 8.69
CA LEU A 206 -8.02 -2.78 9.67
C LEU A 206 -8.76 -2.53 10.99
N ILE A 207 -10.03 -2.12 10.94
CA ILE A 207 -10.87 -1.92 12.14
C ILE A 207 -11.10 -3.24 12.89
N LYS A 208 -11.38 -4.33 12.16
CA LYS A 208 -11.72 -5.62 12.77
C LYS A 208 -10.52 -6.41 13.26
N GLN A 209 -9.39 -6.34 12.56
CA GLN A 209 -8.25 -7.25 12.75
C GLN A 209 -6.91 -6.52 12.93
N GLY A 210 -6.86 -5.19 12.80
CA GLY A 210 -5.63 -4.39 12.85
C GLY A 210 -4.70 -4.58 11.65
N ARG A 211 -5.05 -5.46 10.72
CA ARG A 211 -4.24 -5.82 9.54
C ARG A 211 -5.11 -6.28 8.37
N VAL A 212 -4.53 -6.23 7.17
CA VAL A 212 -5.15 -6.80 5.96
C VAL A 212 -4.60 -8.20 5.73
N ALA A 213 -5.49 -9.17 5.66
CA ALA A 213 -5.12 -10.55 5.36
C ALA A 213 -4.94 -10.74 3.85
N ARG A 214 -3.71 -11.01 3.40
CA ARG A 214 -3.39 -11.33 2.01
C ARG A 214 -3.01 -12.78 1.87
N ALA A 215 -3.44 -13.41 0.76
CA ALA A 215 -3.00 -14.74 0.42
C ALA A 215 -1.50 -14.73 0.09
N PHE A 216 -0.80 -15.70 0.62
CA PHE A 216 0.62 -15.93 0.44
C PHE A 216 0.86 -17.34 -0.06
N VAL A 217 1.77 -17.48 -1.04
CA VAL A 217 2.18 -18.76 -1.62
C VAL A 217 3.65 -19.04 -1.30
N GLY A 218 4.51 -18.03 -1.32
CA GLY A 218 5.93 -18.15 -0.95
C GLY A 218 6.82 -18.57 -2.10
N VAL A 219 6.77 -17.83 -3.22
CA VAL A 219 7.65 -18.01 -4.36
C VAL A 219 8.28 -16.68 -4.78
N LYS A 220 9.53 -16.71 -5.25
CA LYS A 220 10.10 -15.62 -6.06
C LYS A 220 10.01 -16.03 -7.51
N MET A 221 9.55 -15.12 -8.35
CA MET A 221 9.25 -15.42 -9.74
C MET A 221 9.70 -14.29 -10.67
N ILE A 222 9.98 -14.65 -11.92
CA ILE A 222 10.33 -13.71 -12.99
C ILE A 222 9.57 -14.04 -14.26
N THR A 223 9.12 -13.01 -14.96
CA THR A 223 8.51 -13.16 -16.28
C THR A 223 9.55 -13.60 -17.29
N LEU A 224 9.24 -14.60 -18.09
CA LEU A 224 10.10 -15.04 -19.20
C LEU A 224 9.97 -14.06 -20.38
N SER A 225 10.94 -13.13 -20.48
CA SER A 225 11.14 -12.31 -21.67
C SER A 225 12.27 -12.90 -22.54
N PRO A 226 12.41 -12.47 -23.82
CA PRO A 226 13.52 -12.88 -24.68
C PRO A 226 14.88 -12.62 -24.02
N GLU A 227 15.02 -11.49 -23.31
CA GLU A 227 16.26 -11.10 -22.62
C GLU A 227 16.56 -12.03 -21.45
N VAL A 228 15.54 -12.39 -20.66
CA VAL A 228 15.65 -13.34 -19.53
C VAL A 228 16.03 -14.72 -20.06
N LEU A 229 15.41 -15.19 -21.14
CA LEU A 229 15.75 -16.47 -21.75
C LEU A 229 17.20 -16.51 -22.23
N GLN A 230 17.67 -15.46 -22.91
CA GLN A 230 19.07 -15.35 -23.32
C GLN A 230 20.03 -15.34 -22.12
N ALA A 231 19.69 -14.62 -21.07
CA ALA A 231 20.51 -14.57 -19.86
C ALA A 231 20.62 -15.94 -19.16
N LEU A 232 19.51 -16.69 -19.11
CA LEU A 232 19.47 -18.07 -18.58
C LEU A 232 20.32 -19.03 -19.44
N GLN A 233 20.19 -18.96 -20.77
CA GLN A 233 20.98 -19.77 -21.70
C GLN A 233 22.49 -19.51 -21.55
N ARG A 234 22.92 -18.25 -21.39
CA ARG A 234 24.33 -17.90 -21.12
C ARG A 234 24.86 -18.52 -19.82
N ARG A 235 23.97 -18.80 -18.86
CA ARG A 235 24.28 -19.46 -17.58
C ARG A 235 24.14 -20.98 -17.64
N GLY A 236 23.89 -21.56 -18.84
CA GLY A 236 23.71 -23.00 -19.02
C GLY A 236 22.36 -23.52 -18.57
N VAL A 237 21.38 -22.66 -18.31
CA VAL A 237 20.02 -23.09 -17.94
C VAL A 237 19.14 -23.14 -19.18
N SER A 238 18.68 -24.34 -19.53
CA SER A 238 17.73 -24.57 -20.61
C SER A 238 16.34 -24.81 -20.04
N LEU A 239 15.37 -24.02 -20.49
CA LEU A 239 13.97 -24.18 -20.14
C LEU A 239 13.21 -24.79 -21.33
N SER A 240 12.26 -25.65 -21.04
CA SER A 240 11.35 -26.24 -22.05
C SER A 240 10.23 -25.29 -22.48
N ALA A 241 10.00 -24.20 -21.70
CA ALA A 241 9.00 -23.18 -21.99
C ALA A 241 9.67 -21.88 -22.40
N THR A 242 9.13 -21.22 -23.43
CA THR A 242 9.60 -19.92 -23.93
C THR A 242 8.74 -18.74 -23.47
N ALA A 243 7.62 -19.01 -22.78
CA ALA A 243 6.72 -18.00 -22.24
C ALA A 243 6.10 -18.48 -20.92
N GLY A 244 5.73 -17.54 -20.07
CA GLY A 244 5.17 -17.78 -18.75
C GLY A 244 6.00 -17.15 -17.63
N VAL A 245 5.84 -17.64 -16.42
CA VAL A 245 6.47 -17.08 -15.20
C VAL A 245 7.33 -18.14 -14.53
N LEU A 246 8.64 -17.95 -14.58
CA LEU A 246 9.61 -18.87 -13.98
C LEU A 246 9.65 -18.68 -12.45
N ILE A 247 9.49 -19.78 -11.73
CA ILE A 247 9.77 -19.83 -10.28
C ILE A 247 11.28 -19.92 -10.09
N GLN A 248 11.88 -18.85 -9.55
CA GLN A 248 13.31 -18.80 -9.27
C GLN A 248 13.65 -19.42 -7.91
N GLU A 249 12.77 -19.19 -6.94
CA GLU A 249 12.97 -19.65 -5.56
C GLU A 249 11.62 -20.02 -4.94
N VAL A 250 11.60 -21.07 -4.15
CA VAL A 250 10.50 -21.45 -3.29
C VAL A 250 10.96 -21.26 -1.85
N LEU A 251 10.25 -20.41 -1.11
CA LEU A 251 10.63 -20.08 0.27
C LEU A 251 10.46 -21.29 1.18
N PRO A 252 11.36 -21.50 2.15
CA PRO A 252 11.24 -22.56 3.14
C PRO A 252 9.93 -22.45 3.92
N ASP A 253 9.35 -23.58 4.30
CA ASP A 253 8.12 -23.73 5.09
C ASP A 253 6.88 -23.05 4.46
N SER A 254 6.98 -22.61 3.22
CA SER A 254 5.91 -21.93 2.50
C SER A 254 4.82 -22.88 1.98
N PRO A 255 3.61 -22.36 1.71
CA PRO A 255 2.56 -23.10 1.00
C PRO A 255 3.02 -23.72 -0.33
N ALA A 256 3.87 -23.00 -1.08
CA ALA A 256 4.45 -23.47 -2.33
C ALA A 256 5.31 -24.73 -2.13
N GLN A 257 6.18 -24.70 -1.13
CA GLN A 257 7.04 -25.85 -0.80
C GLN A 257 6.20 -27.06 -0.38
N LYS A 258 5.23 -26.85 0.51
CA LYS A 258 4.30 -27.88 0.98
C LYS A 258 3.50 -28.53 -0.15
N ALA A 259 3.18 -27.72 -1.19
CA ALA A 259 2.44 -28.18 -2.37
C ALA A 259 3.32 -28.84 -3.44
N GLY A 260 4.65 -28.78 -3.31
CA GLY A 260 5.60 -29.38 -4.24
C GLY A 260 5.92 -28.53 -5.46
N LEU A 261 5.71 -27.20 -5.40
CA LEU A 261 6.32 -26.26 -6.34
C LEU A 261 7.85 -26.26 -6.19
N GLN A 262 8.58 -26.12 -7.30
CA GLN A 262 10.04 -26.23 -7.32
C GLN A 262 10.65 -25.07 -8.11
N PRO A 263 11.88 -24.63 -7.76
CA PRO A 263 12.67 -23.78 -8.62
C PRO A 263 12.82 -24.42 -10.00
N GLY A 264 12.66 -23.64 -11.07
CA GLY A 264 12.68 -24.12 -12.44
C GLY A 264 11.30 -24.43 -13.04
N ASP A 265 10.23 -24.49 -12.23
CA ASP A 265 8.86 -24.57 -12.76
C ASP A 265 8.52 -23.29 -13.50
N VAL A 266 7.86 -23.41 -14.66
CA VAL A 266 7.33 -22.26 -15.38
C VAL A 266 5.81 -22.27 -15.28
N VAL A 267 5.25 -21.32 -14.53
CA VAL A 267 3.80 -21.16 -14.41
C VAL A 267 3.24 -20.66 -15.75
N VAL A 268 2.32 -21.40 -16.30
CA VAL A 268 1.65 -21.09 -17.57
C VAL A 268 0.16 -20.80 -17.40
N LYS A 269 -0.43 -21.22 -16.25
CA LYS A 269 -1.85 -21.03 -15.94
C LYS A 269 -2.07 -20.96 -14.43
N VAL A 270 -3.01 -20.11 -14.00
CA VAL A 270 -3.48 -20.05 -12.60
C VAL A 270 -5.01 -20.16 -12.62
N GLY A 271 -5.54 -21.17 -11.92
CA GLY A 271 -6.92 -21.58 -12.10
C GLY A 271 -7.17 -21.96 -13.57
N ASP A 272 -8.21 -21.37 -14.17
CA ASP A 272 -8.52 -21.55 -15.59
C ASP A 272 -7.90 -20.49 -16.52
N THR A 273 -7.19 -19.51 -15.97
CA THR A 273 -6.66 -18.37 -16.70
C THR A 273 -5.19 -18.59 -17.09
N PRO A 274 -4.83 -18.56 -18.38
CA PRO A 274 -3.45 -18.50 -18.82
C PRO A 274 -2.77 -17.24 -18.28
N VAL A 275 -1.49 -17.35 -17.89
CA VAL A 275 -0.70 -16.22 -17.37
C VAL A 275 0.55 -16.00 -18.22
N LYS A 276 0.85 -14.74 -18.50
CA LYS A 276 1.98 -14.29 -19.33
C LYS A 276 3.09 -13.63 -18.54
N ASP A 277 2.76 -13.03 -17.42
CA ASP A 277 3.71 -12.30 -16.59
C ASP A 277 3.47 -12.51 -15.09
N GLY A 278 4.45 -12.09 -14.27
CA GLY A 278 4.41 -12.24 -12.83
C GLY A 278 3.28 -11.45 -12.18
N THR A 279 2.87 -10.33 -12.79
CA THR A 279 1.77 -9.50 -12.28
C THR A 279 0.44 -10.24 -12.36
N GLU A 280 0.19 -10.97 -13.46
CA GLU A 280 -1.02 -11.77 -13.61
C GLU A 280 -1.08 -12.92 -12.59
N VAL A 281 0.06 -13.60 -12.34
CA VAL A 281 0.15 -14.63 -11.29
C VAL A 281 -0.11 -14.03 -9.92
N GLN A 282 0.51 -12.91 -9.61
CA GLN A 282 0.35 -12.22 -8.34
C GLN A 282 -1.10 -11.76 -8.11
N ASN A 283 -1.73 -11.18 -9.12
CA ASN A 283 -3.13 -10.77 -9.07
C ASN A 283 -4.08 -11.96 -8.84
N ALA A 284 -3.79 -13.13 -9.42
CA ALA A 284 -4.56 -14.32 -9.19
C ALA A 284 -4.44 -14.83 -7.73
N ILE A 285 -3.22 -14.80 -7.18
CA ILE A 285 -2.99 -15.15 -5.76
C ILE A 285 -3.76 -14.19 -4.84
N GLU A 286 -3.74 -12.90 -5.11
CA GLU A 286 -4.36 -11.88 -4.27
C GLU A 286 -5.89 -11.88 -4.27
N LYS A 287 -6.50 -12.29 -5.39
CA LYS A 287 -7.96 -12.53 -5.45
C LYS A 287 -8.39 -13.72 -4.60
N THR A 288 -7.45 -14.57 -4.21
CA THR A 288 -7.68 -15.74 -3.36
C THR A 288 -7.62 -15.30 -1.89
N LYS A 289 -8.53 -15.80 -1.05
CA LYS A 289 -8.46 -15.56 0.40
C LYS A 289 -7.46 -16.49 1.06
N PRO A 290 -6.77 -16.07 2.15
CA PRO A 290 -5.95 -16.99 2.94
C PRO A 290 -6.72 -18.23 3.36
N GLY A 291 -6.07 -19.41 3.24
CA GLY A 291 -6.67 -20.71 3.51
C GLY A 291 -7.43 -21.34 2.32
N GLN A 292 -7.66 -20.62 1.26
CA GLN A 292 -8.24 -21.17 0.02
C GLN A 292 -7.14 -21.85 -0.83
N THR A 293 -7.57 -22.80 -1.67
CA THR A 293 -6.68 -23.48 -2.61
C THR A 293 -6.70 -22.77 -3.96
N ILE A 294 -5.52 -22.53 -4.51
CA ILE A 294 -5.30 -22.02 -5.86
C ILE A 294 -4.55 -23.05 -6.69
N ALA A 295 -5.03 -23.32 -7.90
CA ALA A 295 -4.42 -24.29 -8.80
C ALA A 295 -3.42 -23.60 -9.72
N PHE A 296 -2.19 -24.10 -9.77
CA PHE A 296 -1.17 -23.72 -10.74
C PHE A 296 -1.02 -24.81 -11.79
N THR A 297 -0.93 -24.46 -13.06
CA THR A 297 -0.41 -25.37 -14.08
C THR A 297 1.00 -24.91 -14.41
N VAL A 298 1.97 -25.75 -14.13
CA VAL A 298 3.38 -25.46 -14.41
C VAL A 298 3.91 -26.35 -15.52
N ASN A 299 4.81 -25.80 -16.34
CA ASN A 299 5.65 -26.59 -17.23
C ASN A 299 6.90 -26.99 -16.45
N ARG A 300 7.02 -28.26 -16.11
CA ARG A 300 8.17 -28.86 -15.43
C ARG A 300 8.89 -29.77 -16.42
N GLN A 301 10.03 -29.35 -16.92
CA GLN A 301 10.86 -30.11 -17.88
C GLN A 301 10.08 -30.60 -19.12
N GLY A 302 9.18 -29.74 -19.65
CA GLY A 302 8.36 -30.06 -20.83
C GLY A 302 7.00 -30.70 -20.52
N THR A 303 6.74 -31.09 -19.28
CA THR A 303 5.47 -31.70 -18.86
C THR A 303 4.59 -30.69 -18.12
N LEU A 304 3.33 -30.57 -18.56
CA LEU A 304 2.34 -29.73 -17.85
C LEU A 304 1.86 -30.47 -16.62
N THR A 305 2.14 -29.92 -15.45
CA THR A 305 1.81 -30.51 -14.15
C THR A 305 0.88 -29.58 -13.37
N PRO A 306 -0.32 -30.03 -12.98
CA PRO A 306 -1.20 -29.27 -12.12
C PRO A 306 -0.72 -29.41 -10.66
N ILE A 307 -0.62 -28.27 -9.96
CA ILE A 307 -0.21 -28.21 -8.55
C ILE A 307 -1.20 -27.33 -7.78
N SER A 308 -1.83 -27.90 -6.77
CA SER A 308 -2.79 -27.20 -5.91
C SER A 308 -2.10 -26.67 -4.66
N VAL A 309 -2.10 -25.35 -4.48
CA VAL A 309 -1.47 -24.69 -3.34
C VAL A 309 -2.54 -24.13 -2.41
N ARG A 310 -2.56 -24.56 -1.16
CA ARG A 310 -3.41 -23.95 -0.13
C ARG A 310 -2.71 -22.71 0.41
N THR A 311 -3.24 -21.54 0.10
CA THR A 311 -2.66 -20.27 0.52
C THR A 311 -2.68 -20.10 2.03
N GLU A 312 -1.71 -19.37 2.58
CA GLU A 312 -1.69 -18.94 3.98
C GLU A 312 -1.81 -17.40 4.05
N ALA A 313 -2.04 -16.85 5.23
CA ALA A 313 -1.99 -15.42 5.42
C ALA A 313 -0.52 -14.96 5.41
N LEU A 314 -0.21 -13.90 4.64
CA LEU A 314 1.10 -13.27 4.71
C LEU A 314 1.33 -12.74 6.13
N THR A 315 2.30 -13.30 6.84
CA THR A 315 2.75 -12.82 8.15
C THR A 315 3.99 -11.96 7.98
N ASN A 316 4.18 -10.94 8.83
CA ASN A 316 5.32 -9.99 8.75
C ASN A 316 6.73 -10.62 8.91
N GLN A 317 6.85 -11.94 8.94
CA GLN A 317 8.13 -12.65 9.02
C GLN A 317 8.68 -13.10 7.65
N ALA A 318 7.99 -12.82 6.56
CA ALA A 318 8.35 -13.32 5.22
C ALA A 318 8.87 -12.22 4.27
N THR A 319 9.44 -11.14 4.82
CA THR A 319 10.14 -10.08 4.04
C THR A 319 11.58 -9.97 4.43
#